data_3590c7e900c6eddf812bf633ce49af11
#
_entry.id   3590c7e900c6eddf812bf633ce49af11
#
_cell.length_a   1.000
_cell.length_b   1.000
_cell.length_c   1.000
_cell.angle_alpha   90.00
_cell.angle_beta   90.00
_cell.angle_gamma   90.00
#
_symmetry.space_group_name_H-M   'P 1'
#
loop_
_entity.id
_entity.type
_entity.pdbx_description
1 polymer ?
#
loop_
_entity_poly.entity_id
_entity_poly.type
_entity_poly.pdbx_seq_one_letter_code
_entity_poly.pdbx_strand_id
1 'polypeptide(L)'
;TDDPDEYLRSLTNAGATSHYGEISPEIQKRIDHELNVIKNMGFAGYFLITADFVKYAKESKIPVGPGRGSAAGSIVSYALGITSIDPLKHDLLFERFLNPDRISMPDIDIDFCIERRSEVIDYIKDQYGDSSVTQIITFGKMKAKQVVRDVGRVMGYSFSDVDKIAKAIPNELNITLDKALEKSPELSDMADGDYKELMEHSKVLEGMNRHASIHAAGVVIAPGELTDYVPLYKSTTDDVTSQYDMKGLEELGLLKMDFLGLRNLTVIDKAIKLIEASGKSVDIEKLSFENSEVYKLFSKGHTIGVFQFESSGMREFLKKLQPTVLEDLIAMNALYRPGPMSNIDDFISRKHGKKKIAYPLSLIHI
;
A
#
# COMPACT_ATOMS: atom_id res chain seq x y z
N THR A 1 1.22 29.43 14.43
CA THR A 1 2.68 29.65 14.48
C THR A 1 3.22 29.50 13.08
N ASP A 2 4.20 30.35 12.69
CA ASP A 2 4.84 30.25 11.37
C ASP A 2 5.86 29.09 11.30
N ASP A 3 6.07 28.40 12.43
CA ASP A 3 6.96 27.23 12.53
C ASP A 3 6.15 25.91 12.42
N PRO A 4 6.34 25.15 11.35
CA PRO A 4 5.62 23.88 11.15
C PRO A 4 5.95 22.83 12.23
N ASP A 5 7.14 22.83 12.81
CA ASP A 5 7.51 21.87 13.86
C ASP A 5 6.73 22.16 15.17
N GLU A 6 6.62 23.43 15.55
CA GLU A 6 5.83 23.83 16.72
C GLU A 6 4.33 23.58 16.50
N TYR A 7 3.85 23.83 15.29
CA TYR A 7 2.45 23.57 14.95
C TYR A 7 2.15 22.07 14.99
N LEU A 8 3.01 21.24 14.41
CA LEU A 8 2.90 19.79 14.48
C LEU A 8 2.88 19.28 15.92
N ARG A 9 3.79 19.79 16.77
CA ARG A 9 3.83 19.45 18.20
C ARG A 9 2.53 19.80 18.91
N SER A 10 1.98 20.98 18.65
CA SER A 10 0.73 21.44 19.25
C SER A 10 -0.43 20.52 18.88
N LEU A 11 -0.59 20.22 17.60
CA LEU A 11 -1.64 19.33 17.10
C LEU A 11 -1.47 17.90 17.65
N THR A 12 -0.24 17.38 17.70
CA THR A 12 0.04 16.05 18.25
C THR A 12 -0.33 15.96 19.72
N ASN A 13 0.03 16.94 20.54
CA ASN A 13 -0.32 16.94 21.96
C ASN A 13 -1.82 17.04 22.17
N ALA A 14 -2.52 17.88 21.41
CA ALA A 14 -3.98 17.99 21.47
C ALA A 14 -4.66 16.67 21.08
N GLY A 15 -4.22 16.04 19.98
CA GLY A 15 -4.74 14.76 19.53
C GLY A 15 -4.44 13.61 20.50
N ALA A 16 -3.22 13.54 21.03
CA ALA A 16 -2.86 12.55 22.04
C ALA A 16 -3.71 12.69 23.30
N THR A 17 -3.95 13.91 23.78
CA THR A 17 -4.84 14.16 24.90
C THR A 17 -6.28 13.69 24.60
N SER A 18 -6.75 13.88 23.38
CA SER A 18 -8.08 13.40 22.96
C SER A 18 -8.19 11.87 22.97
N HIS A 19 -7.11 11.15 22.60
CA HIS A 19 -7.12 9.69 22.53
C HIS A 19 -6.85 9.01 23.89
N TYR A 20 -5.89 9.53 24.65
CA TYR A 20 -5.41 8.89 25.89
C TYR A 20 -5.98 9.54 27.16
N GLY A 21 -6.57 10.73 27.06
CA GLY A 21 -6.99 11.52 28.22
C GLY A 21 -5.76 12.09 28.94
N GLU A 22 -5.30 11.45 29.98
CA GLU A 22 -4.07 11.84 30.68
C GLU A 22 -2.84 11.24 29.99
N ILE A 23 -1.86 12.08 29.69
CA ILE A 23 -0.64 11.67 29.02
C ILE A 23 0.38 11.20 30.07
N SER A 24 0.67 9.92 30.10
CA SER A 24 1.72 9.37 30.95
C SER A 24 3.12 9.83 30.52
N PRO A 25 4.12 9.80 31.42
CA PRO A 25 5.50 10.13 31.05
C PRO A 25 6.06 9.25 29.92
N GLU A 26 5.61 8.00 29.80
CA GLU A 26 6.01 7.08 28.73
C GLU A 26 5.44 7.49 27.38
N ILE A 27 4.16 7.85 27.35
CA ILE A 27 3.50 8.38 26.15
C ILE A 27 4.19 9.68 25.71
N GLN A 28 4.45 10.61 26.66
CA GLN A 28 5.11 11.86 26.35
C GLN A 28 6.53 11.65 25.80
N LYS A 29 7.29 10.73 26.38
CA LYS A 29 8.63 10.38 25.91
C LYS A 29 8.59 9.84 24.47
N ARG A 30 7.60 9.00 24.13
CA ARG A 30 7.43 8.49 22.78
C ARG A 30 7.06 9.61 21.79
N ILE A 31 6.15 10.51 22.16
CA ILE A 31 5.78 11.68 21.34
C ILE A 31 7.00 12.55 21.08
N ASP A 32 7.76 12.91 22.14
CA ASP A 32 8.93 13.75 22.00
C ASP A 32 10.03 13.14 21.13
N HIS A 33 10.23 11.82 21.26
CA HIS A 33 11.14 11.06 20.41
C HIS A 33 10.75 11.15 18.94
N GLU A 34 9.50 10.81 18.60
CA GLU A 34 9.02 10.83 17.22
C GLU A 34 9.04 12.24 16.62
N LEU A 35 8.58 13.25 17.35
CA LEU A 35 8.62 14.64 16.89
C LEU A 35 10.04 15.14 16.64
N ASN A 36 11.02 14.74 17.47
CA ASN A 36 12.41 15.07 17.24
C ASN A 36 12.98 14.41 15.97
N VAL A 37 12.65 13.16 15.71
CA VAL A 37 13.05 12.48 14.47
C VAL A 37 12.42 13.15 13.26
N ILE A 38 11.12 13.42 13.30
CA ILE A 38 10.39 14.08 12.21
C ILE A 38 10.99 15.47 11.91
N LYS A 39 11.27 16.26 12.95
CA LYS A 39 11.93 17.57 12.85
C LYS A 39 13.31 17.47 12.22
N ASN A 40 14.17 16.59 12.75
CA ASN A 40 15.53 16.43 12.25
C ASN A 40 15.60 15.96 10.79
N MET A 41 14.59 15.22 10.34
CA MET A 41 14.45 14.78 8.95
C MET A 41 13.72 15.79 8.06
N GLY A 42 13.16 16.89 8.61
CA GLY A 42 12.46 17.93 7.86
C GLY A 42 11.06 17.55 7.36
N PHE A 43 10.39 16.58 7.99
CA PHE A 43 9.11 16.04 7.50
C PHE A 43 7.86 16.59 8.17
N ALA A 44 7.97 17.64 9.01
CA ALA A 44 6.80 18.23 9.69
C ALA A 44 5.70 18.65 8.70
N GLY A 45 6.07 19.31 7.60
CA GLY A 45 5.14 19.70 6.55
C GLY A 45 4.40 18.52 5.92
N TYR A 46 5.10 17.39 5.71
CA TYR A 46 4.50 16.17 5.17
C TYR A 46 3.38 15.62 6.08
N PHE A 47 3.64 15.56 7.40
CA PHE A 47 2.63 15.13 8.37
C PHE A 47 1.45 16.09 8.44
N LEU A 48 1.69 17.40 8.41
CA LEU A 48 0.66 18.42 8.46
C LEU A 48 -0.26 18.35 7.23
N ILE A 49 0.31 18.26 6.03
CA ILE A 49 -0.45 18.10 4.78
C ILE A 49 -1.27 16.81 4.80
N THR A 50 -0.67 15.71 5.27
CA THR A 50 -1.38 14.42 5.37
C THR A 50 -2.53 14.48 6.36
N ALA A 51 -2.32 15.09 7.53
CA ALA A 51 -3.37 15.28 8.53
C ALA A 51 -4.52 16.16 8.02
N ASP A 52 -4.20 17.20 7.25
CA ASP A 52 -5.16 18.14 6.69
C ASP A 52 -6.16 17.43 5.76
N PHE A 53 -5.69 16.76 4.73
CA PHE A 53 -6.60 16.10 3.80
C PHE A 53 -7.32 14.87 4.39
N VAL A 54 -6.71 14.16 5.36
CA VAL A 54 -7.41 13.08 6.08
C VAL A 54 -8.52 13.66 6.94
N LYS A 55 -8.26 14.78 7.62
CA LYS A 55 -9.29 15.51 8.39
C LYS A 55 -10.43 15.95 7.50
N TYR A 56 -10.14 16.60 6.37
CA TYR A 56 -11.14 16.99 5.38
C TYR A 56 -12.01 15.79 4.95
N ALA A 57 -11.37 14.68 4.61
CA ALA A 57 -12.10 13.48 4.20
C ALA A 57 -13.05 12.98 5.29
N LYS A 58 -12.60 12.91 6.55
CA LYS A 58 -13.42 12.49 7.70
C LYS A 58 -14.57 13.45 7.97
N GLU A 59 -14.33 14.75 7.97
CA GLU A 59 -15.35 15.78 8.16
C GLU A 59 -16.38 15.78 7.03
N SER A 60 -15.95 15.51 5.80
CA SER A 60 -16.83 15.33 4.63
C SER A 60 -17.50 13.96 4.58
N LYS A 61 -17.32 13.12 5.60
CA LYS A 61 -17.85 11.74 5.65
C LYS A 61 -17.42 10.89 4.45
N ILE A 62 -16.21 11.10 3.96
CA ILE A 62 -15.57 10.23 2.98
C ILE A 62 -14.88 9.10 3.77
N PRO A 63 -15.22 7.82 3.54
CA PRO A 63 -14.61 6.73 4.28
C PRO A 63 -13.08 6.67 4.05
N VAL A 64 -12.35 6.66 5.16
CA VAL A 64 -10.89 6.56 5.22
C VAL A 64 -10.52 5.26 5.92
N GLY A 65 -9.51 4.55 5.42
CA GLY A 65 -8.99 3.34 6.05
C GLY A 65 -8.28 3.63 7.38
N PRO A 66 -8.15 2.62 8.25
CA PRO A 66 -7.53 2.78 9.57
C PRO A 66 -6.02 3.04 9.54
N GLY A 67 -5.42 3.02 8.38
CA GLY A 67 -3.99 3.10 8.15
C GLY A 67 -3.41 1.79 7.61
N ARG A 68 -2.25 1.88 7.01
CA ARG A 68 -1.51 0.73 6.45
C ARG A 68 -0.01 0.92 6.55
N GLY A 69 0.74 -0.15 6.26
CA GLY A 69 2.19 -0.11 6.21
C GLY A 69 2.83 0.26 7.55
N SER A 70 3.97 0.93 7.47
CA SER A 70 4.78 1.30 8.63
C SER A 70 4.27 2.56 9.36
N ALA A 71 3.48 3.41 8.69
CA ALA A 71 2.93 4.64 9.29
C ALA A 71 2.06 4.38 10.53
N ALA A 72 1.44 3.18 10.63
CA ALA A 72 0.70 2.75 11.81
C ALA A 72 1.59 2.62 13.07
N GLY A 73 2.93 2.56 12.93
CA GLY A 73 3.87 2.55 14.05
C GLY A 73 4.13 3.91 14.69
N SER A 74 3.57 4.99 14.15
CA SER A 74 3.77 6.36 14.64
C SER A 74 2.64 6.84 15.55
N ILE A 75 2.99 7.24 16.77
CA ILE A 75 2.06 7.88 17.70
C ILE A 75 1.66 9.28 17.21
N VAL A 76 2.54 9.97 16.47
CA VAL A 76 2.23 11.25 15.84
C VAL A 76 1.16 11.06 14.77
N SER A 77 1.28 10.05 13.89
CA SER A 77 0.25 9.73 12.90
C SER A 77 -1.10 9.37 13.56
N TYR A 78 -1.07 8.65 14.66
CA TYR A 78 -2.27 8.29 15.43
C TYR A 78 -2.91 9.53 16.08
N ALA A 79 -2.12 10.33 16.77
CA ALA A 79 -2.60 11.56 17.43
C ALA A 79 -3.23 12.56 16.43
N LEU A 80 -2.64 12.69 15.24
CA LEU A 80 -3.17 13.54 14.16
C LEU A 80 -4.39 12.94 13.46
N GLY A 81 -4.79 11.71 13.80
CA GLY A 81 -5.89 11.02 13.15
C GLY A 81 -5.59 10.55 11.72
N ILE A 82 -4.32 10.54 11.30
CA ILE A 82 -3.87 9.97 10.02
C ILE A 82 -4.11 8.46 10.03
N THR A 83 -3.81 7.80 11.15
CA THR A 83 -4.11 6.38 11.37
C THR A 83 -5.09 6.24 12.54
N SER A 84 -5.84 5.12 12.57
CA SER A 84 -6.77 4.79 13.66
C SER A 84 -6.25 3.60 14.51
N ILE A 85 -4.99 3.23 14.34
CA ILE A 85 -4.35 2.12 15.05
C ILE A 85 -3.43 2.70 16.12
N ASP A 86 -3.70 2.37 17.38
CA ASP A 86 -2.85 2.78 18.50
C ASP A 86 -1.54 1.99 18.47
N PRO A 87 -0.38 2.64 18.19
CA PRO A 87 0.88 1.94 18.10
C PRO A 87 1.37 1.39 19.43
N LEU A 88 0.98 1.98 20.56
CA LEU A 88 1.39 1.52 21.87
C LEU A 88 0.63 0.26 22.28
N LYS A 89 -0.68 0.20 22.00
CA LYS A 89 -1.51 -0.98 22.27
C LYS A 89 -1.03 -2.24 21.52
N HIS A 90 -0.38 -2.06 20.38
CA HIS A 90 0.04 -3.14 19.50
C HIS A 90 1.57 -3.29 19.42
N ASP A 91 2.33 -2.65 20.33
CA ASP A 91 3.79 -2.69 20.40
C ASP A 91 4.48 -2.41 19.05
N LEU A 92 3.95 -1.44 18.27
CA LEU A 92 4.47 -1.10 16.97
C LEU A 92 5.69 -0.18 17.09
N LEU A 93 6.71 -0.47 16.27
CA LEU A 93 7.97 0.25 16.27
C LEU A 93 7.95 1.42 15.27
N PHE A 94 8.22 2.62 15.76
CA PHE A 94 8.33 3.83 14.93
C PHE A 94 9.52 3.78 13.97
N GLU A 95 10.62 3.16 14.38
CA GLU A 95 11.85 3.04 13.60
C GLU A 95 11.69 2.20 12.32
N ARG A 96 10.59 1.46 12.20
CA ARG A 96 10.20 0.79 10.95
C ARG A 96 9.58 1.75 9.94
N PHE A 97 9.05 2.86 10.41
CA PHE A 97 8.46 3.91 9.59
C PHE A 97 9.49 5.00 9.26
N LEU A 98 10.08 5.61 10.27
CA LEU A 98 11.15 6.60 10.12
C LEU A 98 12.38 6.19 10.93
N ASN A 99 13.52 6.13 10.26
CA ASN A 99 14.80 5.82 10.89
C ASN A 99 15.84 6.80 10.39
N PRO A 100 16.48 7.61 11.27
CA PRO A 100 17.52 8.56 10.90
C PRO A 100 18.73 7.93 10.18
N ASP A 101 19.02 6.65 10.49
CA ASP A 101 20.12 5.90 9.86
C ASP A 101 19.79 5.43 8.43
N ARG A 102 18.53 5.50 8.07
CA ARG A 102 18.03 5.15 6.74
C ARG A 102 17.33 6.35 6.11
N ILE A 103 18.08 7.14 5.37
CA ILE A 103 17.55 8.32 4.66
C ILE A 103 16.61 7.83 3.55
N SER A 104 15.31 7.79 3.87
CA SER A 104 14.24 7.56 2.90
C SER A 104 13.09 8.50 3.22
N MET A 105 12.40 8.99 2.19
CA MET A 105 11.18 9.77 2.37
C MET A 105 10.12 8.93 3.11
N PRO A 106 9.33 9.51 4.02
CA PRO A 106 8.20 8.82 4.61
C PRO A 106 7.18 8.48 3.53
N ASP A 107 6.61 7.29 3.61
CA ASP A 107 5.56 6.83 2.70
C ASP A 107 4.30 6.54 3.52
N ILE A 108 3.37 7.50 3.54
CA ILE A 108 2.08 7.36 4.22
C ILE A 108 1.02 7.09 3.16
N ASP A 109 0.72 5.82 2.98
CA ASP A 109 -0.37 5.37 2.14
C ASP A 109 -1.72 5.56 2.84
N ILE A 110 -2.67 6.23 2.20
CA ILE A 110 -4.02 6.40 2.72
C ILE A 110 -5.04 5.73 1.81
N ASP A 111 -5.84 4.84 2.40
CA ASP A 111 -6.96 4.20 1.71
C ASP A 111 -8.22 5.06 1.81
N PHE A 112 -8.79 5.42 0.66
CA PHE A 112 -10.07 6.13 0.55
C PHE A 112 -11.14 5.28 -0.13
N CYS A 113 -12.40 5.60 0.13
CA CYS A 113 -13.52 5.12 -0.65
C CYS A 113 -13.27 5.41 -2.14
N ILE A 114 -13.30 4.37 -3.00
CA ILE A 114 -12.94 4.50 -4.41
C ILE A 114 -13.87 5.46 -5.17
N GLU A 115 -15.14 5.56 -4.76
CA GLU A 115 -16.14 6.42 -5.43
C GLU A 115 -15.95 7.91 -5.11
N ARG A 116 -15.34 8.22 -3.93
CA ARG A 116 -15.22 9.60 -3.46
C ARG A 116 -13.78 10.09 -3.29
N ARG A 117 -12.80 9.28 -3.69
CA ARG A 117 -11.38 9.64 -3.61
C ARG A 117 -11.05 10.92 -4.40
N SER A 118 -11.69 11.13 -5.55
CA SER A 118 -11.48 12.32 -6.38
C SER A 118 -11.80 13.61 -5.64
N GLU A 119 -12.82 13.62 -4.77
CA GLU A 119 -13.18 14.78 -3.97
C GLU A 119 -12.03 15.24 -3.04
N VAL A 120 -11.22 14.28 -2.52
CA VAL A 120 -10.04 14.61 -1.71
C VAL A 120 -8.93 15.19 -2.57
N ILE A 121 -8.74 14.69 -3.78
CA ILE A 121 -7.75 15.23 -4.73
C ILE A 121 -8.14 16.65 -5.16
N ASP A 122 -9.42 16.87 -5.42
CA ASP A 122 -9.95 18.19 -5.78
C ASP A 122 -9.76 19.18 -4.60
N TYR A 123 -10.05 18.77 -3.36
CA TYR A 123 -9.76 19.56 -2.18
C TYR A 123 -8.29 20.01 -2.08
N ILE A 124 -7.35 19.10 -2.36
CA ILE A 124 -5.93 19.42 -2.31
C ILE A 124 -5.56 20.44 -3.39
N LYS A 125 -6.12 20.32 -4.59
CA LYS A 125 -5.93 21.30 -5.65
C LYS A 125 -6.49 22.67 -5.25
N ASP A 126 -7.68 22.70 -4.66
CA ASP A 126 -8.29 23.95 -4.17
C ASP A 126 -7.48 24.57 -3.04
N GLN A 127 -6.90 23.75 -2.14
CA GLN A 127 -6.15 24.21 -0.98
C GLN A 127 -4.73 24.67 -1.31
N TYR A 128 -4.02 23.95 -2.19
CA TYR A 128 -2.59 24.20 -2.50
C TYR A 128 -2.38 24.85 -3.87
N GLY A 129 -3.43 24.95 -4.69
CA GLY A 129 -3.42 25.53 -6.03
C GLY A 129 -3.27 24.49 -7.15
N ASP A 130 -4.06 24.65 -8.19
CA ASP A 130 -4.03 23.76 -9.37
C ASP A 130 -2.66 23.70 -10.05
N SER A 131 -1.88 24.79 -9.99
CA SER A 131 -0.53 24.84 -10.57
C SER A 131 0.51 24.09 -9.74
N SER A 132 0.21 23.81 -8.47
CA SER A 132 1.12 23.16 -7.50
C SER A 132 0.84 21.68 -7.29
N VAL A 133 -0.27 21.15 -7.81
CA VAL A 133 -0.73 19.77 -7.57
C VAL A 133 -1.00 19.06 -8.88
N THR A 134 -0.43 17.87 -9.07
CA THR A 134 -0.76 17.03 -10.21
C THR A 134 -0.65 15.54 -9.89
N GLN A 135 -1.27 14.70 -10.73
CA GLN A 135 -1.08 13.25 -10.67
C GLN A 135 0.27 12.86 -11.26
N ILE A 136 0.80 11.75 -10.79
CA ILE A 136 2.12 11.24 -11.21
C ILE A 136 1.96 10.39 -12.46
N ILE A 137 2.85 10.55 -13.44
CA ILE A 137 2.95 9.66 -14.58
C ILE A 137 3.49 8.29 -14.16
N THR A 138 3.07 7.25 -14.85
CA THR A 138 3.70 5.93 -14.77
C THR A 138 3.94 5.38 -16.17
N PHE A 139 5.00 4.58 -16.32
CA PHE A 139 5.36 3.98 -17.59
C PHE A 139 5.12 2.47 -17.56
N GLY A 140 4.25 2.01 -18.44
CA GLY A 140 4.10 0.60 -18.71
C GLY A 140 5.34 0.08 -19.42
N LYS A 141 6.02 -0.92 -18.82
CA LYS A 141 7.22 -1.54 -19.41
C LYS A 141 6.87 -2.82 -20.16
N MET A 142 7.61 -3.09 -21.22
CA MET A 142 7.52 -4.35 -21.96
C MET A 142 8.17 -5.47 -21.12
N LYS A 143 7.35 -6.19 -20.35
CA LYS A 143 7.80 -7.37 -19.58
C LYS A 143 7.87 -8.60 -20.49
N ALA A 144 8.61 -9.64 -20.08
CA ALA A 144 8.92 -10.85 -20.85
C ALA A 144 7.75 -11.39 -21.71
N LYS A 145 6.59 -11.67 -21.12
CA LYS A 145 5.43 -12.17 -21.88
C LYS A 145 4.83 -11.13 -22.83
N GLN A 146 4.90 -9.85 -22.46
CA GLN A 146 4.32 -8.78 -23.27
C GLN A 146 5.20 -8.44 -24.45
N VAL A 147 6.53 -8.36 -24.25
CA VAL A 147 7.46 -8.02 -25.33
C VAL A 147 7.42 -9.09 -26.44
N VAL A 148 7.39 -10.37 -26.08
CA VAL A 148 7.26 -11.46 -27.06
C VAL A 148 5.96 -11.33 -27.88
N ARG A 149 4.85 -10.97 -27.25
CA ARG A 149 3.59 -10.76 -27.94
C ARG A 149 3.61 -9.53 -28.88
N ASP A 150 4.21 -8.43 -28.42
CA ASP A 150 4.28 -7.20 -29.21
C ASP A 150 5.24 -7.36 -30.40
N VAL A 151 6.41 -7.92 -30.19
CA VAL A 151 7.39 -8.18 -31.25
C VAL A 151 6.86 -9.21 -32.26
N GLY A 152 6.29 -10.31 -31.78
CA GLY A 152 5.73 -11.35 -32.64
C GLY A 152 4.60 -10.82 -33.53
N ARG A 153 3.74 -9.94 -33.01
CA ARG A 153 2.71 -9.28 -33.81
C ARG A 153 3.29 -8.40 -34.90
N VAL A 154 4.35 -7.62 -34.60
CA VAL A 154 5.01 -6.74 -35.56
C VAL A 154 5.76 -7.53 -36.65
N MET A 155 6.36 -8.66 -36.26
CA MET A 155 7.04 -9.56 -37.20
C MET A 155 6.09 -10.45 -38.01
N GLY A 156 4.77 -10.36 -37.77
CA GLY A 156 3.75 -11.08 -38.55
C GLY A 156 3.53 -12.53 -38.12
N TYR A 157 4.02 -12.93 -36.95
CA TYR A 157 3.70 -14.25 -36.39
C TYR A 157 2.22 -14.39 -36.03
N SER A 158 1.70 -15.62 -36.14
CA SER A 158 0.30 -15.87 -35.73
C SER A 158 0.12 -15.67 -34.23
N PHE A 159 -1.12 -15.29 -33.85
CA PHE A 159 -1.46 -15.16 -32.41
C PHE A 159 -1.23 -16.48 -31.65
N SER A 160 -1.49 -17.62 -32.30
CA SER A 160 -1.30 -18.95 -31.73
C SER A 160 0.16 -19.24 -31.41
N ASP A 161 1.07 -18.92 -32.32
CA ASP A 161 2.51 -19.15 -32.15
C ASP A 161 3.06 -18.29 -31.02
N VAL A 162 2.73 -17.00 -31.07
CA VAL A 162 3.16 -16.03 -30.06
C VAL A 162 2.62 -16.39 -28.66
N ASP A 163 1.37 -16.83 -28.58
CA ASP A 163 0.76 -17.22 -27.29
C ASP A 163 1.38 -18.52 -26.75
N LYS A 164 1.79 -19.46 -27.63
CA LYS A 164 2.51 -20.66 -27.25
C LYS A 164 3.85 -20.31 -26.60
N ILE A 165 4.64 -19.41 -27.22
CA ILE A 165 5.92 -18.94 -26.67
C ILE A 165 5.69 -18.23 -25.33
N ALA A 166 4.72 -17.32 -25.27
CA ALA A 166 4.42 -16.57 -24.05
C ALA A 166 3.96 -17.47 -22.89
N LYS A 167 3.32 -18.60 -23.16
CA LYS A 167 2.93 -19.63 -22.18
C LYS A 167 4.11 -20.44 -21.68
N ALA A 168 5.12 -20.67 -22.51
CA ALA A 168 6.35 -21.37 -22.14
C ALA A 168 7.22 -20.53 -21.16
N ILE A 169 6.99 -19.21 -21.07
CA ILE A 169 7.64 -18.35 -20.08
C ILE A 169 7.03 -18.64 -18.69
N PRO A 170 7.85 -19.04 -17.68
CA PRO A 170 7.39 -19.33 -16.32
C PRO A 170 6.59 -18.19 -15.70
N ASN A 171 5.64 -18.53 -14.85
CA ASN A 171 4.76 -17.54 -14.23
C ASN A 171 5.36 -17.05 -12.90
N GLU A 172 6.51 -16.41 -12.97
CA GLU A 172 7.22 -15.83 -11.84
C GLU A 172 7.18 -14.31 -11.87
N LEU A 173 7.15 -13.69 -10.69
CA LEU A 173 7.13 -12.24 -10.57
C LEU A 173 8.44 -11.64 -11.10
N ASN A 174 8.34 -10.68 -12.03
CA ASN A 174 9.48 -9.97 -12.63
C ASN A 174 10.52 -10.89 -13.30
N ILE A 175 10.09 -12.04 -13.83
CA ILE A 175 10.97 -12.89 -14.63
C ILE A 175 11.41 -12.14 -15.90
N THR A 176 12.70 -12.20 -16.22
CA THR A 176 13.26 -11.72 -17.48
C THR A 176 13.32 -12.85 -18.50
N LEU A 177 13.44 -12.50 -19.79
CA LEU A 177 13.57 -13.50 -20.86
C LEU A 177 14.82 -14.38 -20.66
N ASP A 178 15.95 -13.82 -20.23
CA ASP A 178 17.14 -14.60 -19.96
C ASP A 178 16.92 -15.63 -18.86
N LYS A 179 16.33 -15.22 -17.71
CA LYS A 179 15.97 -16.16 -16.64
C LYS A 179 14.91 -17.17 -17.05
N ALA A 180 13.99 -16.78 -17.95
CA ALA A 180 12.99 -17.68 -18.45
C ALA A 180 13.59 -18.78 -19.34
N LEU A 181 14.58 -18.44 -20.18
CA LEU A 181 15.32 -19.40 -21.00
C LEU A 181 16.10 -20.40 -20.16
N GLU A 182 16.75 -19.95 -19.07
CA GLU A 182 17.47 -20.83 -18.15
C GLU A 182 16.53 -21.85 -17.45
N LYS A 183 15.27 -21.45 -17.18
CA LYS A 183 14.31 -22.24 -16.40
C LYS A 183 13.39 -23.11 -17.23
N SER A 184 13.20 -22.79 -18.50
CA SER A 184 12.27 -23.48 -19.40
C SER A 184 13.01 -24.06 -20.60
N PRO A 185 13.34 -25.37 -20.60
CA PRO A 185 13.93 -26.05 -21.76
C PRO A 185 13.08 -25.89 -23.01
N GLU A 186 11.75 -25.99 -22.90
CA GLU A 186 10.83 -25.79 -24.01
C GLU A 186 10.98 -24.39 -24.65
N LEU A 187 11.13 -23.33 -23.83
CA LEU A 187 11.35 -21.97 -24.32
C LEU A 187 12.73 -21.83 -24.98
N SER A 188 13.75 -22.49 -24.43
CA SER A 188 15.11 -22.49 -24.99
C SER A 188 15.14 -23.16 -26.36
N ASP A 189 14.50 -24.31 -26.51
CA ASP A 189 14.42 -25.03 -27.79
C ASP A 189 13.69 -24.18 -28.85
N MET A 190 12.62 -23.47 -28.48
CA MET A 190 11.92 -22.55 -29.37
C MET A 190 12.82 -21.36 -29.78
N ALA A 191 13.58 -20.82 -28.83
CA ALA A 191 14.46 -19.66 -29.04
C ALA A 191 15.68 -20.00 -29.93
N ASP A 192 16.15 -21.22 -29.88
CA ASP A 192 17.26 -21.71 -30.75
C ASP A 192 16.77 -22.18 -32.13
N GLY A 193 15.46 -22.41 -32.28
CA GLY A 193 14.82 -22.87 -33.51
C GLY A 193 14.11 -21.74 -34.29
N ASP A 194 12.85 -21.99 -34.62
CA ASP A 194 12.03 -21.17 -35.55
C ASP A 194 11.76 -19.75 -35.04
N TYR A 195 11.94 -19.50 -33.74
CA TYR A 195 11.62 -18.21 -33.12
C TYR A 195 12.87 -17.44 -32.66
N LYS A 196 14.06 -17.79 -33.17
CA LYS A 196 15.34 -17.19 -32.76
C LYS A 196 15.34 -15.67 -32.94
N GLU A 197 14.99 -15.19 -34.13
CA GLU A 197 14.96 -13.76 -34.43
C GLU A 197 13.96 -12.99 -33.57
N LEU A 198 12.78 -13.60 -33.32
CA LEU A 198 11.78 -13.03 -32.42
C LEU A 198 12.31 -12.89 -31.00
N MET A 199 13.04 -13.89 -30.50
CA MET A 199 13.61 -13.85 -29.15
C MET A 199 14.75 -12.86 -29.03
N GLU A 200 15.62 -12.75 -30.03
CA GLU A 200 16.69 -11.75 -30.09
C GLU A 200 16.13 -10.33 -30.02
N HIS A 201 15.14 -9.99 -30.84
CA HIS A 201 14.50 -8.68 -30.80
C HIS A 201 13.74 -8.45 -29.48
N SER A 202 13.09 -9.47 -28.96
CA SER A 202 12.36 -9.38 -27.68
C SER A 202 13.30 -9.07 -26.51
N LYS A 203 14.50 -9.69 -26.46
CA LYS A 203 15.52 -9.40 -25.43
C LYS A 203 16.00 -7.94 -25.48
N VAL A 204 16.19 -7.39 -26.68
CA VAL A 204 16.62 -5.98 -26.84
C VAL A 204 15.55 -5.01 -26.33
N LEU A 205 14.26 -5.33 -26.55
CA LEU A 205 13.15 -4.44 -26.20
C LEU A 205 12.60 -4.69 -24.80
N GLU A 206 12.99 -5.80 -24.13
CA GLU A 206 12.55 -6.10 -22.78
C GLU A 206 12.94 -4.97 -21.82
N GLY A 207 11.99 -4.56 -20.98
CA GLY A 207 12.19 -3.49 -19.99
C GLY A 207 12.02 -2.07 -20.52
N MET A 208 11.97 -1.86 -21.83
CA MET A 208 11.71 -0.54 -22.41
C MET A 208 10.28 -0.05 -22.08
N ASN A 209 10.14 1.26 -22.01
CA ASN A 209 8.84 1.89 -21.81
C ASN A 209 7.97 1.69 -23.05
N ARG A 210 6.72 1.29 -22.85
CA ARG A 210 5.75 1.01 -23.91
C ARG A 210 4.73 2.13 -24.09
N HIS A 211 4.17 2.59 -23.00
CA HIS A 211 3.18 3.67 -22.96
C HIS A 211 3.25 4.39 -21.62
N ALA A 212 2.82 5.66 -21.65
CA ALA A 212 2.59 6.43 -20.44
C ALA A 212 1.14 6.23 -19.97
N SER A 213 0.93 6.25 -18.68
CA SER A 213 -0.39 6.25 -18.04
C SER A 213 -0.32 7.05 -16.74
N ILE A 214 -1.46 7.26 -16.12
CA ILE A 214 -1.56 7.95 -14.83
C ILE A 214 -1.32 6.95 -13.71
N HIS A 215 -0.52 7.32 -12.71
CA HIS A 215 -0.35 6.51 -11.51
C HIS A 215 -1.69 6.38 -10.78
N ALA A 216 -2.05 5.17 -10.37
CA ALA A 216 -3.37 4.87 -9.81
C ALA A 216 -3.67 5.63 -8.51
N ALA A 217 -2.64 6.01 -7.75
CA ALA A 217 -2.77 6.60 -6.42
C ALA A 217 -1.95 7.88 -6.24
N GLY A 218 -0.81 8.02 -6.92
CA GLY A 218 0.19 9.05 -6.64
C GLY A 218 -0.24 10.45 -7.10
N VAL A 219 -0.15 11.38 -6.17
CA VAL A 219 -0.29 12.83 -6.38
C VAL A 219 0.97 13.50 -5.86
N VAL A 220 1.51 14.45 -6.62
CA VAL A 220 2.64 15.27 -6.19
C VAL A 220 2.17 16.66 -5.84
N ILE A 221 2.74 17.22 -4.77
CA ILE A 221 2.50 18.58 -4.29
C ILE A 221 3.85 19.31 -4.27
N ALA A 222 3.93 20.46 -4.93
CA ALA A 222 5.11 21.30 -4.95
C ALA A 222 4.91 22.54 -4.07
N PRO A 223 5.98 23.13 -3.51
CA PRO A 223 5.90 24.35 -2.71
C PRO A 223 5.76 25.64 -3.57
N GLY A 224 5.27 25.52 -4.78
CA GLY A 224 5.05 26.58 -5.76
C GLY A 224 4.53 26.01 -7.06
N GLU A 225 4.74 26.67 -8.18
CA GLU A 225 4.33 26.14 -9.47
C GLU A 225 5.13 24.88 -9.84
N LEU A 226 4.44 23.79 -10.18
CA LEU A 226 5.07 22.51 -10.55
C LEU A 226 6.03 22.65 -11.73
N THR A 227 5.76 23.56 -12.65
CA THR A 227 6.59 23.84 -13.83
C THR A 227 7.98 24.40 -13.50
N ASP A 228 8.17 24.93 -12.30
CA ASP A 228 9.48 25.36 -11.80
C ASP A 228 10.37 24.18 -11.39
N TYR A 229 9.76 23.01 -11.15
CA TYR A 229 10.44 21.81 -10.67
C TYR A 229 10.47 20.70 -11.72
N VAL A 230 9.34 20.48 -12.41
CA VAL A 230 9.19 19.37 -13.36
C VAL A 230 8.38 19.77 -14.58
N PRO A 231 8.71 19.25 -15.79
CA PRO A 231 7.85 19.42 -16.94
C PRO A 231 6.56 18.62 -16.74
N LEU A 232 5.47 19.14 -17.30
CA LEU A 232 4.15 18.50 -17.26
C LEU A 232 3.85 17.80 -18.60
N TYR A 233 3.07 16.75 -18.52
CA TYR A 233 2.58 15.99 -19.67
C TYR A 233 1.06 16.03 -19.73
N LYS A 234 0.51 16.44 -20.88
CA LYS A 234 -0.92 16.41 -21.15
C LYS A 234 -1.24 15.19 -21.99
N SER A 235 -2.09 14.33 -21.47
CA SER A 235 -2.55 13.14 -22.18
C SER A 235 -3.53 13.47 -23.30
N THR A 236 -3.87 12.49 -24.13
CA THR A 236 -4.91 12.62 -25.17
C THR A 236 -6.32 12.79 -24.58
N THR A 237 -6.51 12.48 -23.30
CA THR A 237 -7.76 12.63 -22.54
C THR A 237 -7.79 13.93 -21.73
N ASP A 238 -6.91 14.87 -22.04
CA ASP A 238 -6.76 16.18 -21.38
C ASP A 238 -6.26 16.11 -19.92
N ASP A 239 -5.95 14.92 -19.39
CA ASP A 239 -5.38 14.78 -18.07
C ASP A 239 -3.94 15.31 -18.04
N VAL A 240 -3.62 16.10 -17.02
CA VAL A 240 -2.26 16.62 -16.79
C VAL A 240 -1.57 15.79 -15.72
N THR A 241 -0.32 15.39 -16.00
CA THR A 241 0.53 14.65 -15.07
C THR A 241 1.95 15.24 -15.08
N SER A 242 2.78 14.87 -14.08
CA SER A 242 4.22 15.08 -14.18
C SER A 242 4.80 14.31 -15.38
N GLN A 243 5.93 14.76 -15.96
CA GLN A 243 6.68 13.94 -16.93
C GLN A 243 7.68 13.00 -16.25
N TYR A 244 8.02 13.23 -14.98
CA TYR A 244 8.85 12.32 -14.19
C TYR A 244 7.96 11.35 -13.42
N ASP A 245 8.41 10.11 -13.36
CA ASP A 245 7.78 9.08 -12.54
C ASP A 245 8.09 9.32 -11.04
N MET A 246 7.49 8.48 -10.20
CA MET A 246 7.62 8.56 -8.75
C MET A 246 9.07 8.70 -8.29
N LYS A 247 9.98 7.91 -8.88
CA LYS A 247 11.38 7.90 -8.49
C LYS A 247 12.09 9.20 -8.85
N GLY A 248 11.85 9.73 -10.04
CA GLY A 248 12.39 11.02 -10.44
C GLY A 248 11.88 12.18 -9.59
N LEU A 249 10.61 12.14 -9.15
CA LEU A 249 10.06 13.15 -8.24
C LEU A 249 10.67 13.08 -6.84
N GLU A 250 10.90 11.89 -6.30
CA GLU A 250 11.59 11.68 -5.02
C GLU A 250 13.04 12.19 -5.07
N GLU A 251 13.76 11.95 -6.16
CA GLU A 251 15.13 12.45 -6.37
C GLU A 251 15.20 13.99 -6.43
N LEU A 252 14.12 14.66 -6.83
CA LEU A 252 13.97 16.11 -6.80
C LEU A 252 13.50 16.65 -5.44
N GLY A 253 13.18 15.78 -4.49
CA GLY A 253 12.71 16.17 -3.16
C GLY A 253 11.25 16.62 -3.12
N LEU A 254 10.45 16.33 -4.15
CA LEU A 254 9.03 16.65 -4.16
C LEU A 254 8.23 15.64 -3.33
N LEU A 255 7.20 16.14 -2.64
CA LEU A 255 6.34 15.32 -1.80
C LEU A 255 5.35 14.52 -2.65
N LYS A 256 5.45 13.20 -2.56
CA LYS A 256 4.46 12.28 -3.10
C LYS A 256 3.45 11.91 -2.02
N MET A 257 2.19 11.91 -2.37
CA MET A 257 1.09 11.44 -1.54
C MET A 257 0.35 10.32 -2.26
N ASP A 258 0.12 9.18 -1.59
CA ASP A 258 -0.58 8.05 -2.18
C ASP A 258 -2.04 7.98 -1.70
N PHE A 259 -2.97 8.31 -2.62
CA PHE A 259 -4.42 8.25 -2.44
C PHE A 259 -4.94 6.93 -2.99
N LEU A 260 -4.92 5.88 -2.19
CA LEU A 260 -5.36 4.57 -2.65
C LEU A 260 -6.88 4.47 -2.65
N GLY A 261 -7.46 3.99 -3.73
CA GLY A 261 -8.90 3.72 -3.83
C GLY A 261 -9.20 2.29 -3.37
N LEU A 262 -9.88 2.11 -2.24
CA LEU A 262 -10.22 0.79 -1.72
C LEU A 262 -11.73 0.54 -1.82
N ARG A 263 -12.11 -0.43 -2.69
CA ARG A 263 -13.51 -0.81 -2.93
C ARG A 263 -14.22 -1.29 -1.65
N ASN A 264 -13.51 -1.93 -0.74
CA ASN A 264 -14.08 -2.45 0.49
C ASN A 264 -14.56 -1.33 1.43
N LEU A 265 -13.89 -0.19 1.48
CA LEU A 265 -14.39 0.97 2.21
C LEU A 265 -15.73 1.44 1.65
N THR A 266 -15.89 1.43 0.33
CA THR A 266 -17.17 1.75 -0.32
C THR A 266 -18.27 0.76 0.04
N VAL A 267 -17.95 -0.53 0.07
CA VAL A 267 -18.92 -1.59 0.45
C VAL A 267 -19.37 -1.42 1.90
N ILE A 268 -18.42 -1.16 2.81
CA ILE A 268 -18.71 -0.92 4.23
C ILE A 268 -19.60 0.32 4.40
N ASP A 269 -19.24 1.42 3.77
CA ASP A 269 -20.02 2.67 3.82
C ASP A 269 -21.47 2.47 3.34
N LYS A 270 -21.63 1.78 2.18
CA LYS A 270 -22.96 1.46 1.66
C LYS A 270 -23.75 0.54 2.61
N ALA A 271 -23.09 -0.42 3.25
CA ALA A 271 -23.72 -1.31 4.22
C ALA A 271 -24.20 -0.53 5.46
N ILE A 272 -23.38 0.40 5.98
CA ILE A 272 -23.78 1.28 7.11
C ILE A 272 -25.00 2.11 6.73
N LYS A 273 -24.98 2.76 5.56
CA LYS A 273 -26.13 3.57 5.07
C LYS A 273 -27.42 2.75 4.94
N LEU A 274 -27.32 1.49 4.51
CA LEU A 274 -28.47 0.59 4.45
C LEU A 274 -28.99 0.21 5.85
N ILE A 275 -28.10 0.01 6.83
CA ILE A 275 -28.46 -0.26 8.22
C ILE A 275 -29.15 0.98 8.82
N GLU A 276 -28.60 2.17 8.62
CA GLU A 276 -29.18 3.43 9.07
C GLU A 276 -30.57 3.69 8.47
N ALA A 277 -30.74 3.40 7.17
CA ALA A 277 -32.04 3.49 6.51
C ALA A 277 -33.08 2.51 7.10
N SER A 278 -32.65 1.44 7.77
CA SER A 278 -33.54 0.53 8.52
C SER A 278 -33.86 0.99 9.94
N GLY A 279 -33.46 2.21 10.34
CA GLY A 279 -33.66 2.78 11.67
C GLY A 279 -32.69 2.26 12.73
N LYS A 280 -31.59 1.61 12.34
CA LYS A 280 -30.51 1.13 13.23
C LYS A 280 -29.27 1.97 13.01
N SER A 281 -28.35 2.00 13.98
CA SER A 281 -27.05 2.63 13.85
C SER A 281 -25.93 1.63 14.17
N VAL A 282 -24.82 1.74 13.47
CA VAL A 282 -23.62 0.94 13.72
C VAL A 282 -22.41 1.87 13.71
N ASP A 283 -21.66 1.87 14.80
CA ASP A 283 -20.37 2.53 14.92
C ASP A 283 -19.28 1.46 14.76
N ILE A 284 -18.59 1.46 13.60
CA ILE A 284 -17.56 0.46 13.30
C ILE A 284 -16.36 0.58 14.23
N GLU A 285 -16.01 1.78 14.67
CA GLU A 285 -14.85 2.03 15.53
C GLU A 285 -15.03 1.45 16.93
N LYS A 286 -16.29 1.26 17.35
CA LYS A 286 -16.66 0.68 18.65
C LYS A 286 -16.96 -0.81 18.63
N LEU A 287 -16.81 -1.49 17.48
CA LEU A 287 -17.02 -2.93 17.40
C LEU A 287 -15.95 -3.68 18.19
N SER A 288 -16.39 -4.67 18.99
CA SER A 288 -15.48 -5.56 19.71
C SER A 288 -14.85 -6.60 18.77
N PHE A 289 -13.57 -6.83 18.94
CA PHE A 289 -12.85 -7.93 18.26
C PHE A 289 -12.96 -9.28 19.00
N GLU A 290 -13.75 -9.36 20.08
CA GLU A 290 -13.86 -10.57 20.91
C GLU A 290 -15.04 -11.48 20.55
N ASN A 291 -15.76 -11.17 19.46
CA ASN A 291 -16.96 -11.92 19.08
C ASN A 291 -16.60 -13.32 18.54
N SER A 292 -16.86 -14.36 19.35
CA SER A 292 -16.58 -15.76 19.02
C SER A 292 -17.29 -16.27 17.74
N GLU A 293 -18.47 -15.74 17.42
CA GLU A 293 -19.21 -16.17 16.21
C GLU A 293 -18.48 -15.75 14.93
N VAL A 294 -17.80 -14.58 14.99
CA VAL A 294 -16.94 -14.14 13.86
C VAL A 294 -15.79 -15.13 13.65
N TYR A 295 -15.09 -15.52 14.71
CA TYR A 295 -14.00 -16.50 14.59
C TYR A 295 -14.48 -17.89 14.15
N LYS A 296 -15.67 -18.33 14.54
CA LYS A 296 -16.28 -19.55 14.01
C LYS A 296 -16.55 -19.48 12.51
N LEU A 297 -16.93 -18.30 11.99
CA LEU A 297 -17.10 -18.08 10.56
C LEU A 297 -15.76 -18.22 9.83
N PHE A 298 -14.69 -17.63 10.35
CA PHE A 298 -13.33 -17.77 9.80
C PHE A 298 -12.85 -19.24 9.88
N SER A 299 -13.07 -19.92 11.01
CA SER A 299 -12.67 -21.30 11.23
C SER A 299 -13.37 -22.30 10.27
N LYS A 300 -14.59 -21.98 9.82
CA LYS A 300 -15.30 -22.74 8.79
C LYS A 300 -14.86 -22.38 7.37
N GLY A 301 -14.02 -21.35 7.19
CA GLY A 301 -13.65 -20.83 5.88
C GLY A 301 -14.82 -20.19 5.12
N HIS A 302 -15.85 -19.72 5.81
CA HIS A 302 -17.01 -19.04 5.22
C HIS A 302 -16.70 -17.54 5.00
N THR A 303 -15.59 -17.26 4.31
CA THR A 303 -15.01 -15.92 4.17
C THR A 303 -15.06 -15.37 2.73
N ILE A 304 -16.00 -15.86 1.92
CA ILE A 304 -16.26 -15.26 0.59
C ILE A 304 -16.80 -13.85 0.81
N GLY A 305 -16.20 -12.86 0.14
CA GLY A 305 -16.51 -11.43 0.30
C GLY A 305 -15.81 -10.77 1.50
N VAL A 306 -15.05 -11.51 2.31
CA VAL A 306 -14.21 -10.94 3.37
C VAL A 306 -12.85 -10.59 2.78
N PHE A 307 -12.54 -9.30 2.72
CA PHE A 307 -11.30 -8.79 2.12
C PHE A 307 -10.06 -9.52 2.63
N GLN A 308 -9.19 -9.92 1.69
CA GLN A 308 -7.95 -10.68 1.90
C GLN A 308 -8.11 -12.11 2.44
N PHE A 309 -9.33 -12.55 2.80
CA PHE A 309 -9.57 -13.88 3.36
C PHE A 309 -10.42 -14.80 2.46
N GLU A 310 -10.72 -14.39 1.23
CA GLU A 310 -11.68 -15.06 0.35
C GLU A 310 -11.08 -16.08 -0.64
N SER A 311 -9.76 -16.07 -0.87
CA SER A 311 -9.13 -17.04 -1.79
C SER A 311 -9.26 -18.47 -1.27
N SER A 312 -9.35 -19.43 -2.18
CA SER A 312 -9.48 -20.85 -1.82
C SER A 312 -8.35 -21.34 -0.91
N GLY A 313 -7.09 -20.97 -1.21
CA GLY A 313 -5.95 -21.34 -0.40
C GLY A 313 -5.99 -20.72 1.01
N MET A 314 -6.34 -19.43 1.13
CA MET A 314 -6.51 -18.79 2.43
C MET A 314 -7.60 -19.48 3.26
N ARG A 315 -8.73 -19.79 2.65
CA ARG A 315 -9.84 -20.48 3.33
C ARG A 315 -9.46 -21.86 3.85
N GLU A 316 -8.64 -22.61 3.12
CA GLU A 316 -8.12 -23.91 3.61
C GLU A 316 -7.16 -23.74 4.79
N PHE A 317 -6.30 -22.71 4.79
CA PHE A 317 -5.45 -22.42 5.94
C PHE A 317 -6.24 -21.94 7.15
N LEU A 318 -7.28 -21.14 6.98
CA LEU A 318 -8.18 -20.74 8.07
C LEU A 318 -8.87 -21.91 8.74
N LYS A 319 -9.32 -22.92 7.96
CA LYS A 319 -9.89 -24.16 8.51
C LYS A 319 -8.88 -24.93 9.35
N LYS A 320 -7.60 -24.93 8.97
CA LYS A 320 -6.54 -25.58 9.75
C LYS A 320 -6.15 -24.76 10.98
N LEU A 321 -6.10 -23.43 10.84
CA LEU A 321 -5.69 -22.50 11.89
C LEU A 321 -6.71 -22.46 13.04
N GLN A 322 -8.01 -22.53 12.73
CA GLN A 322 -9.08 -22.34 13.71
C GLN A 322 -8.87 -21.07 14.54
N PRO A 323 -8.89 -19.87 13.91
CA PRO A 323 -8.60 -18.62 14.59
C PRO A 323 -9.57 -18.37 15.75
N THR A 324 -9.06 -17.83 16.84
CA THR A 324 -9.81 -17.53 18.07
C THR A 324 -9.67 -16.09 18.53
N VAL A 325 -8.66 -15.39 18.03
CA VAL A 325 -8.32 -14.01 18.35
C VAL A 325 -7.91 -13.26 17.09
N LEU A 326 -7.91 -11.92 17.14
CA LEU A 326 -7.53 -11.06 16.02
C LEU A 326 -6.09 -11.30 15.55
N GLU A 327 -5.18 -11.54 16.50
CA GLU A 327 -3.76 -11.79 16.25
C GLU A 327 -3.54 -13.02 15.34
N ASP A 328 -4.39 -14.03 15.44
CA ASP A 328 -4.35 -15.18 14.53
C ASP A 328 -4.62 -14.76 13.06
N LEU A 329 -5.56 -13.86 12.86
CA LEU A 329 -5.91 -13.35 11.53
C LEU A 329 -4.82 -12.42 11.00
N ILE A 330 -4.25 -11.57 11.85
CA ILE A 330 -3.11 -10.70 11.52
C ILE A 330 -1.91 -11.56 11.09
N ALA A 331 -1.55 -12.58 11.88
CA ALA A 331 -0.45 -13.48 11.58
C ALA A 331 -0.69 -14.25 10.27
N MET A 332 -1.90 -14.76 10.05
CA MET A 332 -2.26 -15.45 8.81
C MET A 332 -2.11 -14.53 7.60
N ASN A 333 -2.61 -13.30 7.66
CA ASN A 333 -2.50 -12.34 6.58
C ASN A 333 -1.04 -11.94 6.30
N ALA A 334 -0.21 -11.86 7.34
CA ALA A 334 1.22 -11.60 7.22
C ALA A 334 1.98 -12.78 6.58
N LEU A 335 1.60 -14.01 6.88
CA LEU A 335 2.27 -15.21 6.39
C LEU A 335 1.79 -15.64 4.98
N TYR A 336 0.53 -15.36 4.62
CA TYR A 336 -0.05 -15.79 3.34
C TYR A 336 0.40 -14.88 2.18
N ARG A 337 1.70 -14.90 1.89
CA ARG A 337 2.32 -14.21 0.76
C ARG A 337 3.56 -14.97 0.29
N PRO A 338 4.04 -14.76 -0.96
CA PRO A 338 5.26 -15.38 -1.44
C PRO A 338 6.44 -15.13 -0.50
N GLY A 339 7.17 -16.18 -0.15
CA GLY A 339 8.26 -16.18 0.82
C GLY A 339 7.83 -16.76 2.18
N PRO A 340 7.10 -16.05 3.05
CA PRO A 340 6.77 -16.56 4.39
C PRO A 340 5.69 -17.65 4.40
N MET A 341 5.01 -17.93 3.28
CA MET A 341 3.94 -18.93 3.17
C MET A 341 4.38 -20.34 3.61
N SER A 342 5.65 -20.69 3.42
CA SER A 342 6.24 -21.96 3.90
C SER A 342 6.20 -22.13 5.42
N ASN A 343 6.03 -21.06 6.18
CA ASN A 343 6.00 -21.08 7.65
C ASN A 343 4.57 -21.23 8.21
N ILE A 344 3.53 -21.26 7.39
CA ILE A 344 2.14 -21.31 7.86
C ILE A 344 1.85 -22.61 8.64
N ASP A 345 2.26 -23.75 8.12
CA ASP A 345 2.02 -25.04 8.79
C ASP A 345 2.76 -25.13 10.13
N ASP A 346 3.96 -24.52 10.25
CA ASP A 346 4.70 -24.40 11.49
C ASP A 346 3.98 -23.49 12.51
N PHE A 347 3.49 -22.34 12.06
CA PHE A 347 2.67 -21.43 12.88
C PHE A 347 1.43 -22.13 13.44
N ILE A 348 0.67 -22.82 12.57
CA ILE A 348 -0.52 -23.59 12.96
C ILE A 348 -0.18 -24.67 13.98
N SER A 349 0.93 -25.41 13.77
CA SER A 349 1.37 -26.47 14.70
C SER A 349 1.73 -25.91 16.07
N ARG A 350 2.35 -24.75 16.14
CA ARG A 350 2.69 -24.06 17.40
C ARG A 350 1.44 -23.54 18.10
N LYS A 351 0.52 -22.92 17.38
CA LYS A 351 -0.77 -22.45 17.93
C LYS A 351 -1.53 -23.61 18.60
N HIS A 352 -1.58 -24.78 17.97
CA HIS A 352 -2.27 -25.95 18.51
C HIS A 352 -1.47 -26.78 19.53
N GLY A 353 -0.31 -26.27 19.99
CA GLY A 353 0.53 -26.96 20.98
C GLY A 353 1.23 -28.22 20.47
N LYS A 354 1.15 -28.51 19.16
CA LYS A 354 1.82 -29.69 18.56
C LYS A 354 3.33 -29.48 18.42
N LYS A 355 3.79 -28.24 18.46
CA LYS A 355 5.19 -27.85 18.37
C LYS A 355 5.51 -26.77 19.40
N LYS A 356 6.69 -26.85 20.01
CA LYS A 356 7.13 -25.85 21.01
C LYS A 356 7.33 -24.48 20.33
N ILE A 357 6.88 -23.41 20.98
CA ILE A 357 7.19 -22.05 20.55
C ILE A 357 8.67 -21.79 20.76
N ALA A 358 9.36 -21.38 19.72
CA ALA A 358 10.74 -20.96 19.75
C ALA A 358 10.88 -19.68 18.92
N TYR A 359 11.54 -18.69 19.50
CA TYR A 359 11.85 -17.44 18.80
C TYR A 359 13.23 -17.57 18.17
N PRO A 360 13.39 -17.23 16.87
CA PRO A 360 14.70 -17.15 16.24
C PRO A 360 15.60 -16.16 16.98
N LEU A 361 16.87 -16.51 17.19
CA LEU A 361 17.84 -15.65 17.88
C LEU A 361 17.97 -14.25 17.26
N SER A 362 17.75 -14.14 15.94
CA SER A 362 17.74 -12.86 15.22
C SER A 362 16.62 -11.90 15.62
N LEU A 363 15.55 -12.40 16.25
CA LEU A 363 14.45 -11.56 16.76
C LEU A 363 14.67 -11.11 18.22
N ILE A 364 15.67 -11.66 18.89
CA ILE A 364 16.02 -11.27 20.28
C ILE A 364 16.85 -9.96 20.27
N HIS A 365 17.43 -9.60 19.14
CA HIS A 365 18.29 -8.42 18.97
C HIS A 365 17.61 -7.26 18.20
N ILE A 366 16.32 -7.38 17.91
CA ILE A 366 15.50 -6.30 17.37
C ILE A 366 14.73 -5.64 18.56
#